data_707d076c641d7d849a1676256c97910b
#
_entry.id   707d076c641d7d849a1676256c97910b
#
_cell.length_a   1.000
_cell.length_b   1.000
_cell.length_c   1.000
_cell.angle_alpha   90.00
_cell.angle_beta   90.00
_cell.angle_gamma   90.00
#
_symmetry.space_group_name_H-M   'P 1'
#
loop_
_entity.id
_entity.type
_entity.pdbx_description
1 polymer ?
#
loop_
_entity_poly.entity_id
_entity_poly.type
_entity_poly.pdbx_seq_one_letter_code
_entity_poly.pdbx_strand_id
1 'polypeptide(L)'
;MRNLQWFPGHMTKAMRMMEENAALTKDAFADRLAKTLEKRSQLLKIMSMNHYDMESSSRPERLTEFKVAYGESLRAMMRCLEQYFPEMPTAEKQNFIYAFFPFMFGIYPYTVVNEKQREAMEKAGVNYVFMTIYELTCKCARHLLGS
;
A
#
# COMPACT_ATOMS: atom_id res chain seq x y z
N MET A 1 -12.81 17.30 4.51
CA MET A 1 -12.02 16.21 3.88
C MET A 1 -11.92 16.43 2.38
N ARG A 2 -10.95 17.23 2.02
CA ARG A 2 -10.73 17.64 0.63
C ARG A 2 -10.31 16.51 -0.30
N ASN A 3 -9.82 15.38 0.24
CA ASN A 3 -9.06 14.43 -0.56
C ASN A 3 -9.71 13.06 -0.71
N LEU A 4 -11.01 12.95 -0.40
CA LEU A 4 -11.71 11.69 -0.51
C LEU A 4 -11.73 11.13 -1.93
N GLN A 5 -11.81 12.00 -2.95
CA GLN A 5 -11.80 11.59 -4.36
C GLN A 5 -10.37 11.46 -4.90
N TRP A 6 -9.43 12.24 -4.33
CA TRP A 6 -8.04 12.22 -4.74
C TRP A 6 -7.37 10.85 -4.47
N PHE A 7 -7.59 10.35 -3.26
CA PHE A 7 -6.96 9.13 -2.79
C PHE A 7 -7.28 7.89 -3.65
N PRO A 8 -8.58 7.56 -3.89
CA PRO A 8 -8.89 6.36 -4.68
C PRO A 8 -8.37 6.46 -6.12
N GLY A 9 -8.44 7.64 -6.73
CA GLY A 9 -7.93 7.85 -8.08
C GLY A 9 -6.45 7.57 -8.19
N HIS A 10 -5.66 8.07 -7.25
CA HIS A 10 -4.21 7.83 -7.22
C HIS A 10 -3.86 6.38 -6.94
N MET A 11 -4.61 5.73 -6.05
CA MET A 11 -4.40 4.31 -5.77
C MET A 11 -4.66 3.47 -7.00
N THR A 12 -5.78 3.68 -7.68
CA THR A 12 -6.13 2.95 -8.90
C THR A 12 -5.10 3.19 -9.99
N LYS A 13 -4.63 4.42 -10.15
CA LYS A 13 -3.58 4.76 -11.12
C LYS A 13 -2.28 4.02 -10.81
N ALA A 14 -1.89 3.98 -9.54
CA ALA A 14 -0.70 3.24 -9.13
C ALA A 14 -0.80 1.77 -9.52
N MET A 15 -1.94 1.14 -9.26
CA MET A 15 -2.15 -0.26 -9.59
C MET A 15 -2.20 -0.49 -11.10
N ARG A 16 -2.82 0.42 -11.86
CA ARG A 16 -2.86 0.32 -13.33
C ARG A 16 -1.48 0.41 -13.96
N MET A 17 -0.59 1.22 -13.41
CA MET A 17 0.79 1.31 -13.92
C MET A 17 1.52 -0.02 -13.82
N MET A 18 1.13 -0.89 -12.90
CA MET A 18 1.68 -2.23 -12.80
C MET A 18 1.25 -3.12 -13.96
N GLU A 19 0.09 -2.87 -14.54
CA GLU A 19 -0.47 -3.69 -15.63
C GLU A 19 0.24 -3.49 -16.99
N GLU A 20 1.01 -2.41 -17.15
CA GLU A 20 1.60 -2.02 -18.43
C GLU A 20 2.86 -2.79 -18.81
N ASN A 21 3.28 -3.74 -18.01
CA ASN A 21 4.58 -4.37 -18.20
C ASN A 21 4.49 -5.82 -18.61
N ALA A 22 5.56 -6.29 -19.26
CA ALA A 22 5.73 -7.69 -19.62
C ALA A 22 5.81 -8.56 -18.35
N ALA A 23 5.75 -9.88 -18.55
CA ALA A 23 5.82 -10.83 -17.44
C ALA A 23 6.93 -10.49 -16.45
N LEU A 24 6.60 -10.55 -15.17
CA LEU A 24 7.51 -10.24 -14.08
C LEU A 24 7.69 -11.44 -13.17
N THR A 25 8.91 -11.61 -12.65
CA THR A 25 9.14 -12.55 -11.54
C THR A 25 8.55 -11.95 -10.26
N LYS A 26 8.42 -12.77 -9.22
CA LYS A 26 7.95 -12.28 -7.91
C LYS A 26 8.84 -11.16 -7.37
N ASP A 27 10.15 -11.32 -7.50
CA ASP A 27 11.10 -10.28 -7.06
C ASP A 27 10.97 -9.01 -7.88
N ALA A 28 10.84 -9.12 -9.19
CA ALA A 28 10.66 -7.96 -10.07
C ALA A 28 9.32 -7.27 -9.81
N PHE A 29 8.28 -8.02 -9.54
CA PHE A 29 6.98 -7.46 -9.17
C PHE A 29 7.07 -6.68 -7.85
N ALA A 30 7.71 -7.26 -6.85
CA ALA A 30 7.92 -6.60 -5.54
C ALA A 30 8.72 -5.32 -5.69
N ASP A 31 9.80 -5.35 -6.48
CA ASP A 31 10.63 -4.18 -6.77
C ASP A 31 9.81 -3.07 -7.44
N ARG A 32 9.03 -3.42 -8.45
CA ARG A 32 8.21 -2.44 -9.16
C ARG A 32 7.12 -1.85 -8.28
N LEU A 33 6.45 -2.68 -7.51
CA LEU A 33 5.44 -2.22 -6.56
C LEU A 33 6.04 -1.25 -5.54
N ALA A 34 7.20 -1.60 -5.01
CA ALA A 34 7.91 -0.76 -4.04
C ALA A 34 8.32 0.59 -4.64
N LYS A 35 8.82 0.60 -5.87
CA LYS A 35 9.17 1.83 -6.59
C LYS A 35 7.95 2.70 -6.86
N THR A 36 6.84 2.07 -7.22
CA THR A 36 5.57 2.76 -7.46
C THR A 36 5.10 3.48 -6.21
N LEU A 37 5.15 2.82 -5.05
CA LEU A 37 4.72 3.41 -3.79
C LEU A 37 5.71 4.45 -3.27
N GLU A 38 7.00 4.27 -3.50
CA GLU A 38 8.01 5.25 -3.11
C GLU A 38 7.76 6.60 -3.78
N LYS A 39 7.32 6.60 -5.02
CA LYS A 39 6.97 7.82 -5.76
C LYS A 39 5.69 8.47 -5.24
N ARG A 40 4.92 7.77 -4.41
CA ARG A 40 3.61 8.21 -3.91
C ARG A 40 3.60 8.34 -2.39
N SER A 41 4.67 8.88 -1.83
CA SER A 41 4.78 9.05 -0.37
C SER A 41 3.64 9.90 0.19
N GLN A 42 3.18 10.92 -0.55
CA GLN A 42 2.05 11.75 -0.12
C GLN A 42 0.75 10.93 -0.05
N LEU A 43 0.55 10.01 -0.99
CA LEU A 43 -0.59 9.12 -0.95
C LEU A 43 -0.57 8.27 0.32
N LEU A 44 0.57 7.66 0.63
CA LEU A 44 0.73 6.83 1.83
C LEU A 44 0.52 7.63 3.11
N LYS A 45 0.97 8.89 3.13
CA LYS A 45 0.75 9.79 4.25
C LYS A 45 -0.74 10.02 4.48
N ILE A 46 -1.47 10.35 3.42
CA ILE A 46 -2.90 10.61 3.49
C ILE A 46 -3.66 9.35 3.92
N MET A 47 -3.26 8.19 3.39
CA MET A 47 -3.85 6.92 3.78
C MET A 47 -3.72 6.68 5.29
N SER A 48 -2.53 6.88 5.84
CA SER A 48 -2.30 6.63 7.26
C SER A 48 -3.05 7.61 8.16
N MET A 49 -3.23 8.86 7.72
CA MET A 49 -3.87 9.90 8.52
C MET A 49 -5.40 9.85 8.48
N ASN A 50 -5.97 9.49 7.34
CA ASN A 50 -7.39 9.71 7.07
C ASN A 50 -8.26 8.46 7.05
N HIS A 51 -7.67 7.28 7.11
CA HIS A 51 -8.45 6.04 7.01
C HIS A 51 -9.55 5.96 8.07
N TYR A 52 -9.17 6.12 9.33
CA TYR A 52 -10.10 6.05 10.44
C TYR A 52 -11.15 7.17 10.35
N ASP A 53 -10.72 8.39 10.07
CA ASP A 53 -11.62 9.54 9.95
C ASP A 53 -12.63 9.35 8.83
N MET A 54 -12.21 8.79 7.70
CA MET A 54 -13.12 8.52 6.60
C MET A 54 -14.19 7.51 6.97
N GLU A 55 -13.84 6.48 7.72
CA GLU A 55 -14.80 5.45 8.13
C GLU A 55 -15.76 5.91 9.23
N SER A 56 -15.29 6.74 10.16
CA SER A 56 -16.08 7.13 11.33
C SER A 56 -16.80 8.47 11.19
N SER A 57 -16.28 9.39 10.38
CA SER A 57 -16.76 10.77 10.31
C SER A 57 -17.39 11.15 8.98
N SER A 58 -17.24 10.35 7.94
CA SER A 58 -17.79 10.66 6.62
C SER A 58 -19.29 10.39 6.57
N ARG A 59 -19.98 11.19 5.74
CA ARG A 59 -21.37 10.91 5.42
C ARG A 59 -21.50 9.55 4.74
N PRO A 60 -22.60 8.81 4.92
CA PRO A 60 -22.77 7.50 4.29
C PRO A 60 -22.54 7.50 2.78
N GLU A 61 -23.00 8.55 2.07
CA GLU A 61 -22.83 8.65 0.62
C GLU A 61 -21.36 8.78 0.23
N ARG A 62 -20.61 9.59 0.96
CA ARG A 62 -19.17 9.78 0.70
C ARG A 62 -18.37 8.53 1.05
N LEU A 63 -18.76 7.86 2.13
CA LEU A 63 -18.12 6.61 2.50
C LEU A 63 -18.35 5.56 1.41
N THR A 64 -19.57 5.50 0.87
CA THR A 64 -19.89 4.59 -0.24
C THR A 64 -19.05 4.90 -1.46
N GLU A 65 -18.92 6.17 -1.85
CA GLU A 65 -18.06 6.58 -2.98
C GLU A 65 -16.61 6.16 -2.75
N PHE A 66 -16.11 6.37 -1.54
CA PHE A 66 -14.76 5.94 -1.18
C PHE A 66 -14.60 4.43 -1.33
N LYS A 67 -15.55 3.65 -0.82
CA LYS A 67 -15.49 2.19 -0.88
C LYS A 67 -15.61 1.66 -2.30
N VAL A 68 -16.38 2.31 -3.17
CA VAL A 68 -16.45 1.97 -4.60
C VAL A 68 -15.07 2.12 -5.23
N ALA A 69 -14.43 3.27 -5.03
CA ALA A 69 -13.10 3.53 -5.58
C ALA A 69 -12.03 2.64 -4.95
N TYR A 70 -12.14 2.37 -3.66
CA TYR A 70 -11.27 1.42 -2.98
C TYR A 70 -11.40 0.02 -3.59
N GLY A 71 -12.64 -0.40 -3.86
CA GLY A 71 -12.91 -1.68 -4.54
C GLY A 71 -12.27 -1.75 -5.93
N GLU A 72 -12.24 -0.65 -6.67
CA GLU A 72 -11.56 -0.58 -7.97
C GLU A 72 -10.06 -0.84 -7.81
N SER A 73 -9.45 -0.29 -6.76
CA SER A 73 -8.03 -0.53 -6.47
C SER A 73 -7.76 -2.00 -6.17
N LEU A 74 -8.62 -2.62 -5.39
CA LEU A 74 -8.51 -4.06 -5.08
C LEU A 74 -8.60 -4.89 -6.36
N ARG A 75 -9.55 -4.57 -7.23
CA ARG A 75 -9.72 -5.28 -8.50
C ARG A 75 -8.53 -5.07 -9.43
N ALA A 76 -7.98 -3.85 -9.46
CA ALA A 76 -6.79 -3.57 -10.26
C ALA A 76 -5.59 -4.40 -9.80
N MET A 77 -5.39 -4.52 -8.48
CA MET A 77 -4.34 -5.38 -7.94
C MET A 77 -4.59 -6.85 -8.28
N MET A 78 -5.83 -7.31 -8.20
CA MET A 78 -6.17 -8.69 -8.58
C MET A 78 -5.82 -8.95 -10.04
N ARG A 79 -6.13 -8.01 -10.95
CA ARG A 79 -5.77 -8.14 -12.36
C ARG A 79 -4.26 -8.24 -12.55
N CYS A 80 -3.49 -7.45 -11.80
CA CYS A 80 -2.03 -7.54 -11.84
C CYS A 80 -1.55 -8.93 -11.45
N LEU A 81 -2.07 -9.46 -10.35
CA LEU A 81 -1.68 -10.79 -9.87
C LEU A 81 -2.09 -11.88 -10.87
N GLU A 82 -3.25 -11.77 -11.47
CA GLU A 82 -3.71 -12.72 -12.50
C GLU A 82 -2.85 -12.65 -13.76
N GLN A 83 -2.42 -11.45 -14.13
CA GLN A 83 -1.59 -11.26 -15.33
C GLN A 83 -0.19 -11.83 -15.14
N TYR A 84 0.44 -11.56 -14.00
CA TYR A 84 1.84 -11.92 -13.76
C TYR A 84 2.01 -13.29 -13.12
N PHE A 85 1.03 -13.75 -12.38
CA PHE A 85 1.11 -15.02 -11.65
C PHE A 85 -0.16 -15.86 -11.90
N PRO A 86 -0.43 -16.21 -13.15
CA PRO A 86 -1.67 -16.97 -13.46
C PRO A 86 -1.74 -18.32 -12.75
N GLU A 87 -0.59 -18.90 -12.42
CA GLU A 87 -0.49 -20.20 -11.75
C GLU A 87 -0.75 -20.12 -10.26
N MET A 88 -0.70 -18.91 -9.67
CA MET A 88 -0.96 -18.72 -8.25
C MET A 88 -2.44 -18.98 -7.96
N PRO A 89 -2.77 -19.78 -6.94
CA PRO A 89 -4.17 -19.99 -6.57
C PRO A 89 -4.88 -18.68 -6.22
N THR A 90 -6.16 -18.61 -6.57
CA THR A 90 -6.97 -17.42 -6.29
C THR A 90 -6.97 -17.06 -4.81
N ALA A 91 -7.00 -18.05 -3.92
CA ALA A 91 -6.95 -17.81 -2.48
C ALA A 91 -5.66 -17.12 -2.05
N GLU A 92 -4.52 -17.47 -2.66
CA GLU A 92 -3.24 -16.82 -2.36
C GLU A 92 -3.21 -15.38 -2.88
N LYS A 93 -3.79 -15.14 -4.04
CA LYS A 93 -3.92 -13.77 -4.58
C LYS A 93 -4.76 -12.90 -3.66
N GLN A 94 -5.88 -13.43 -3.17
CA GLN A 94 -6.74 -12.73 -2.22
C GLN A 94 -6.01 -12.46 -0.90
N ASN A 95 -5.25 -13.42 -0.40
CA ASN A 95 -4.47 -13.25 0.82
C ASN A 95 -3.42 -12.15 0.66
N PHE A 96 -2.77 -12.09 -0.50
CA PHE A 96 -1.84 -10.99 -0.79
C PHE A 96 -2.54 -9.64 -0.65
N ILE A 97 -3.69 -9.49 -1.30
CA ILE A 97 -4.45 -8.23 -1.30
C ILE A 97 -4.90 -7.86 0.11
N TYR A 98 -5.46 -8.81 0.85
CA TYR A 98 -5.97 -8.59 2.20
C TYR A 98 -4.88 -8.24 3.22
N ALA A 99 -3.64 -8.66 2.98
CA ALA A 99 -2.51 -8.30 3.82
C ALA A 99 -1.83 -7.00 3.35
N PHE A 100 -1.69 -6.83 2.04
CA PHE A 100 -0.92 -5.72 1.48
C PHE A 100 -1.63 -4.37 1.63
N PHE A 101 -2.95 -4.32 1.44
CA PHE A 101 -3.66 -3.05 1.54
C PHE A 101 -3.65 -2.48 2.97
N PRO A 102 -3.94 -3.25 4.02
CA PRO A 102 -3.73 -2.76 5.40
C PRO A 102 -2.29 -2.33 5.67
N PHE A 103 -1.32 -3.05 5.12
CA PHE A 103 0.08 -2.67 5.21
C PHE A 103 0.31 -1.27 4.63
N MET A 104 -0.20 -0.99 3.44
CA MET A 104 -0.08 0.33 2.82
C MET A 104 -0.69 1.44 3.67
N PHE A 105 -1.83 1.16 4.31
CA PHE A 105 -2.49 2.16 5.15
C PHE A 105 -1.70 2.51 6.40
N GLY A 106 -0.78 1.66 6.83
CA GLY A 106 -0.07 1.82 8.10
C GLY A 106 1.41 2.13 8.02
N ILE A 107 2.06 2.03 6.86
CA ILE A 107 3.53 2.06 6.83
C ILE A 107 4.15 3.44 6.95
N TYR A 108 3.44 4.50 6.57
CA TYR A 108 4.07 5.83 6.48
C TYR A 108 4.74 6.27 7.78
N PRO A 109 4.09 6.16 8.96
CA PRO A 109 4.74 6.58 10.21
C PRO A 109 6.02 5.80 10.55
N TYR A 110 6.17 4.59 10.00
CA TYR A 110 7.34 3.76 10.25
C TYR A 110 8.50 4.05 9.30
N THR A 111 8.25 4.82 8.26
CA THR A 111 9.27 5.13 7.25
C THR A 111 9.74 6.57 7.30
N VAL A 112 8.97 7.45 7.94
CA VAL A 112 9.31 8.87 8.06
C VAL A 112 9.41 9.22 9.54
N VAL A 113 10.63 9.48 10.00
CA VAL A 113 10.95 9.66 11.41
C VAL A 113 11.66 10.99 11.60
N ASN A 114 11.16 11.83 12.49
CA ASN A 114 11.82 13.07 12.87
C ASN A 114 12.79 12.84 14.03
N GLU A 115 13.58 13.86 14.33
CA GLU A 115 14.60 13.80 15.37
C GLU A 115 14.00 13.52 16.75
N LYS A 116 12.83 14.09 17.04
CA LYS A 116 12.12 13.89 18.29
C LYS A 116 11.74 12.42 18.50
N GLN A 117 11.28 11.75 17.44
CA GLN A 117 10.92 10.34 17.48
C GLN A 117 12.15 9.46 17.67
N ARG A 118 13.26 9.79 16.98
CA ARG A 118 14.51 9.06 17.13
C ARG A 118 15.01 9.13 18.56
N GLU A 119 15.02 10.32 19.12
CA GLU A 119 15.46 10.55 20.49
C GLU A 119 14.60 9.75 21.49
N ALA A 120 13.28 9.75 21.30
CA ALA A 120 12.37 9.01 22.17
C ALA A 120 12.63 7.51 22.09
N MET A 121 12.86 6.97 20.90
CA MET A 121 13.19 5.55 20.70
C MET A 121 14.49 5.17 21.41
N GLU A 122 15.51 6.03 21.27
CA GLU A 122 16.80 5.83 21.92
C GLU A 122 16.65 5.82 23.45
N LYS A 123 15.97 6.81 24.01
CA LYS A 123 15.74 6.91 25.46
C LYS A 123 14.91 5.75 25.98
N ALA A 124 13.99 5.23 25.16
CA ALA A 124 13.16 4.08 25.53
C ALA A 124 13.90 2.75 25.39
N GLY A 125 15.12 2.75 24.85
CA GLY A 125 15.88 1.53 24.66
C GLY A 125 15.34 0.65 23.54
N VAL A 126 14.63 1.23 22.58
CA VAL A 126 14.05 0.50 21.46
C VAL A 126 15.06 0.46 20.32
N ASN A 127 15.57 -0.72 20.02
CA ASN A 127 16.45 -0.95 18.88
C ASN A 127 15.60 -1.16 17.63
N TYR A 128 15.42 -0.11 16.86
CA TYR A 128 14.63 -0.18 15.63
C TYR A 128 15.42 0.42 14.47
N VAL A 129 15.61 -0.35 13.41
CA VAL A 129 16.27 0.11 12.20
C VAL A 129 15.19 0.61 11.24
N PHE A 130 15.19 1.93 10.99
CA PHE A 130 14.22 2.51 10.08
C PHE A 130 14.55 2.17 8.65
N MET A 131 13.53 1.74 7.91
CA MET A 131 13.63 1.42 6.50
C MET A 131 12.87 2.44 5.67
N THR A 132 13.30 2.62 4.42
CA THR A 132 12.58 3.47 3.47
C THR A 132 11.25 2.80 3.06
N ILE A 133 10.38 3.57 2.44
CA ILE A 133 9.14 3.04 1.85
C ILE A 133 9.48 1.90 0.89
N TYR A 134 10.48 2.10 0.05
CA TYR A 134 10.92 1.07 -0.91
C TYR A 134 11.35 -0.21 -0.19
N GLU A 135 12.25 -0.10 0.76
CA GLU A 135 12.79 -1.27 1.45
C GLU A 135 11.70 -2.06 2.17
N LEU A 136 10.85 -1.37 2.90
CA LEU A 136 9.80 -2.03 3.68
C LEU A 136 8.74 -2.65 2.78
N THR A 137 8.33 -1.94 1.73
CA THR A 137 7.35 -2.44 0.77
C THR A 137 7.88 -3.65 0.01
N CYS A 138 9.13 -3.57 -0.43
CA CYS A 138 9.76 -4.67 -1.17
C CYS A 138 9.83 -5.94 -0.32
N LYS A 139 10.25 -5.81 0.93
CA LYS A 139 10.30 -6.95 1.87
C LYS A 139 8.92 -7.55 2.11
N CYS A 140 7.92 -6.70 2.35
CA CYS A 140 6.56 -7.16 2.60
C CYS A 140 6.00 -7.91 1.38
N ALA A 141 6.12 -7.31 0.19
CA ALA A 141 5.60 -7.91 -1.03
C ALA A 141 6.27 -9.25 -1.33
N ARG A 142 7.60 -9.32 -1.20
CA ARG A 142 8.33 -10.59 -1.38
C ARG A 142 7.83 -11.64 -0.43
N HIS A 143 7.70 -11.29 0.82
CA HIS A 143 7.25 -12.22 1.85
C HIS A 143 5.85 -12.76 1.54
N LEU A 144 4.94 -11.87 1.17
CA LEU A 144 3.56 -12.25 0.84
C LEU A 144 3.47 -13.10 -0.43
N LEU A 145 4.37 -12.90 -1.39
CA LEU A 145 4.41 -13.69 -2.62
C LEU A 145 5.14 -15.03 -2.45
N GLY A 146 5.78 -15.26 -1.32
CA GLY A 146 6.55 -16.48 -1.08
C GLY A 146 7.87 -16.52 -1.83
N SER A 147 8.44 -15.36 -2.04
CA SER A 147 9.69 -15.21 -2.79
C SER A 147 10.90 -15.12 -1.85
#